data_7ce6160edf2a0e73c6952ebfbd895116
#
_entry.id   7ce6160edf2a0e73c6952ebfbd895116
#
_cell.length_a   1.000
_cell.length_b   1.000
_cell.length_c   1.000
_cell.angle_alpha   90.00
_cell.angle_beta   90.00
_cell.angle_gamma   90.00
#
_symmetry.space_group_name_H-M   'P 1'
#
loop_
_entity.id
_entity.type
_entity.pdbx_description
1 polymer ?
#
loop_
_entity_poly.entity_id
_entity_poly.type
_entity_poly.pdbx_seq_one_letter_code
_entity_poly.pdbx_strand_id
1 'polypeptide(L)'
;MEDDYPHILFAKDAELHELNGLFTFVIGGAYSVDKNYRLLHGLAWWPDEQPSDEIKRQVEEKLEGMDWDVDVVLTHTAPLKYEPTEVFLPMINQSTVDKATEQWLDSIEDQLYYDRWYCGHYHTAKKIDKIQFMYNDFDKFPENEDGEIDDEDELCYECSLYGDNSYLDENGEWVNCCLDCPLNRMNDDD
;
A
#
# COMPACT_ATOMS: atom_id res chain seq x y z
N MET A 1 -19.10 -13.99 -5.26
CA MET A 1 -17.86 -14.53 -4.65
C MET A 1 -17.59 -13.88 -3.29
N GLU A 2 -17.65 -12.56 -3.17
CA GLU A 2 -17.50 -11.85 -1.87
C GLU A 2 -18.59 -12.23 -0.85
N ASP A 3 -19.82 -12.41 -1.30
CA ASP A 3 -20.93 -12.87 -0.44
C ASP A 3 -20.70 -14.25 0.18
N ASP A 4 -19.93 -15.11 -0.50
CA ASP A 4 -19.59 -16.45 -0.01
C ASP A 4 -18.39 -16.44 0.95
N TYR A 5 -17.59 -15.36 0.91
CA TYR A 5 -16.36 -15.19 1.69
C TYR A 5 -16.28 -13.78 2.29
N PRO A 6 -17.12 -13.46 3.30
CA PRO A 6 -17.27 -12.09 3.81
C PRO A 6 -16.05 -11.52 4.51
N HIS A 7 -15.01 -12.34 4.72
CA HIS A 7 -13.72 -11.91 5.31
C HIS A 7 -12.60 -11.76 4.27
N ILE A 8 -12.91 -11.94 2.97
CA ILE A 8 -11.97 -11.75 1.87
C ILE A 8 -12.45 -10.56 1.05
N LEU A 9 -11.62 -9.54 0.94
CA LEU A 9 -11.86 -8.37 0.11
C LEU A 9 -10.99 -8.48 -1.15
N PHE A 10 -11.60 -8.21 -2.31
CA PHE A 10 -10.90 -8.16 -3.59
C PHE A 10 -10.70 -6.70 -3.96
N ALA A 11 -9.49 -6.22 -3.77
CA ALA A 11 -9.11 -4.87 -4.19
C ALA A 11 -9.15 -4.77 -5.72
N LYS A 12 -9.68 -3.67 -6.23
CA LYS A 12 -9.70 -3.35 -7.66
C LYS A 12 -8.52 -2.44 -7.99
N ASP A 13 -8.18 -2.41 -9.29
CA ASP A 13 -7.19 -1.45 -9.77
C ASP A 13 -7.62 -0.01 -9.44
N ALA A 14 -6.64 0.82 -9.13
CA ALA A 14 -6.82 2.21 -8.70
C ALA A 14 -7.61 2.38 -7.38
N GLU A 15 -7.79 1.34 -6.58
CA GLU A 15 -8.32 1.49 -5.24
C GLU A 15 -7.25 1.93 -4.26
N LEU A 16 -7.63 2.88 -3.42
CA LEU A 16 -6.87 3.33 -2.27
C LEU A 16 -7.50 2.74 -1.01
N HIS A 17 -6.69 2.09 -0.21
CA HIS A 17 -7.08 1.54 1.08
C HIS A 17 -6.26 2.18 2.19
N GLU A 18 -6.86 2.36 3.34
CA GLU A 18 -6.14 2.70 4.56
C GLU A 18 -5.90 1.41 5.35
N LEU A 19 -4.64 0.99 5.44
CA LEU A 19 -4.23 -0.22 6.16
C LEU A 19 -3.20 0.15 7.21
N ASN A 20 -3.48 -0.11 8.48
CA ASN A 20 -2.63 0.28 9.63
C ASN A 20 -2.26 1.79 9.62
N GLY A 21 -3.21 2.65 9.24
CA GLY A 21 -2.98 4.10 9.14
C GLY A 21 -2.15 4.54 7.94
N LEU A 22 -1.84 3.62 6.98
CA LEU A 22 -1.07 3.90 5.78
C LEU A 22 -1.96 3.88 4.52
N PHE A 23 -1.80 4.88 3.67
CA PHE A 23 -2.46 4.93 2.37
C PHE A 23 -1.82 3.94 1.41
N THR A 24 -2.57 2.89 1.12
CA THR A 24 -2.12 1.75 0.30
C THR A 24 -2.82 1.75 -1.05
N PHE A 25 -2.05 1.88 -2.11
CA PHE A 25 -2.56 1.92 -3.48
C PHE A 25 -2.37 0.59 -4.21
N VAL A 26 -3.38 0.14 -4.96
CA VAL A 26 -3.40 -1.18 -5.58
C VAL A 26 -3.45 -1.09 -7.09
N ILE A 27 -2.54 -1.83 -7.77
CA ILE A 27 -2.51 -1.98 -9.23
C ILE A 27 -2.28 -3.46 -9.56
N GLY A 28 -3.23 -4.09 -10.21
CA GLY A 28 -3.16 -5.49 -10.61
C GLY A 28 -2.55 -5.71 -11.99
N GLY A 29 -2.43 -6.98 -12.34
CA GLY A 29 -2.12 -7.45 -13.69
C GLY A 29 -0.64 -7.60 -14.03
N ALA A 30 -0.37 -8.57 -14.91
CA ALA A 30 0.91 -8.81 -15.55
C ALA A 30 0.74 -9.74 -16.76
N TYR A 31 1.70 -9.74 -17.67
CA TYR A 31 1.73 -10.67 -18.79
C TYR A 31 2.14 -12.08 -18.36
N SER A 32 1.36 -13.09 -18.74
CA SER A 32 1.69 -14.49 -18.48
C SER A 32 2.67 -15.03 -19.52
N VAL A 33 3.91 -15.30 -19.13
CA VAL A 33 4.95 -15.86 -20.02
C VAL A 33 4.57 -17.25 -20.60
N ASP A 34 3.67 -17.97 -19.96
CA ASP A 34 3.14 -19.26 -20.37
C ASP A 34 1.81 -19.18 -21.16
N LYS A 35 1.37 -17.97 -21.55
CA LYS A 35 0.15 -17.71 -22.32
C LYS A 35 -0.02 -18.67 -23.50
N ASN A 36 0.99 -18.77 -24.36
CA ASN A 36 0.92 -19.63 -25.57
C ASN A 36 0.79 -21.10 -25.20
N TYR A 37 1.45 -21.55 -24.15
CA TYR A 37 1.34 -22.91 -23.63
C TYR A 37 -0.08 -23.19 -23.13
N ARG A 38 -0.65 -22.26 -22.33
CA ARG A 38 -2.01 -22.36 -21.80
C ARG A 38 -3.04 -22.46 -22.92
N LEU A 39 -2.98 -21.57 -23.91
CA LEU A 39 -3.89 -21.55 -25.04
C LEU A 39 -3.80 -22.84 -25.87
N LEU A 40 -2.58 -23.36 -26.12
CA LEU A 40 -2.37 -24.57 -26.86
C LEU A 40 -2.95 -25.82 -26.17
N HIS A 41 -2.91 -25.86 -24.85
CA HIS A 41 -3.37 -27.00 -24.05
C HIS A 41 -4.79 -26.83 -23.48
N GLY A 42 -5.52 -25.78 -23.89
CA GLY A 42 -6.87 -25.49 -23.40
C GLY A 42 -6.94 -25.19 -21.90
N LEU A 43 -5.86 -24.65 -21.35
CA LEU A 43 -5.81 -24.18 -19.96
C LEU A 43 -6.41 -22.76 -19.85
N ALA A 44 -6.86 -22.39 -18.67
CA ALA A 44 -7.44 -21.08 -18.43
C ALA A 44 -6.40 -19.95 -18.63
N TRP A 45 -6.80 -18.97 -19.43
CA TRP A 45 -6.09 -17.72 -19.66
C TRP A 45 -7.14 -16.64 -19.92
N TRP A 46 -6.89 -15.41 -19.44
CA TRP A 46 -7.82 -14.29 -19.56
C TRP A 46 -7.20 -13.16 -20.38
N PRO A 47 -7.92 -12.61 -21.37
CA PRO A 47 -7.43 -11.51 -22.21
C PRO A 47 -7.11 -10.21 -21.46
N ASP A 48 -7.72 -10.03 -20.30
CA ASP A 48 -7.60 -8.89 -19.40
C ASP A 48 -6.56 -9.10 -18.28
N GLU A 49 -5.58 -9.98 -18.52
CA GLU A 49 -4.50 -10.22 -17.52
C GLU A 49 -3.59 -9.02 -17.30
N GLN A 50 -3.52 -8.08 -18.24
CA GLN A 50 -2.81 -6.81 -18.12
C GLN A 50 -3.79 -5.64 -18.04
N PRO A 51 -3.45 -4.54 -17.33
CA PRO A 51 -4.32 -3.37 -17.27
C PRO A 51 -4.57 -2.78 -18.65
N SER A 52 -5.83 -2.53 -18.96
CA SER A 52 -6.24 -1.82 -20.17
C SER A 52 -5.82 -0.35 -20.13
N ASP A 53 -5.82 0.32 -21.30
CA ASP A 53 -5.53 1.75 -21.37
C ASP A 53 -6.51 2.58 -20.51
N GLU A 54 -7.75 2.10 -20.37
CA GLU A 54 -8.75 2.73 -19.50
C GLU A 54 -8.36 2.61 -18.02
N ILE A 55 -7.92 1.42 -17.57
CA ILE A 55 -7.44 1.22 -16.20
C ILE A 55 -6.20 2.06 -15.94
N LYS A 56 -5.24 2.07 -16.87
CA LYS A 56 -4.03 2.89 -16.76
C LYS A 56 -4.35 4.37 -16.56
N ARG A 57 -5.26 4.89 -17.36
CA ARG A 57 -5.72 6.28 -17.23
C ARG A 57 -6.38 6.55 -15.87
N GLN A 58 -7.23 5.64 -15.38
CA GLN A 58 -7.89 5.78 -14.07
C GLN A 58 -6.86 5.76 -12.92
N VAL A 59 -5.83 4.91 -12.99
CA VAL A 59 -4.73 4.87 -12.04
C VAL A 59 -3.98 6.21 -12.02
N GLU A 60 -3.57 6.69 -13.20
CA GLU A 60 -2.83 7.95 -13.33
C GLU A 60 -3.64 9.15 -12.84
N GLU A 61 -4.91 9.26 -13.23
CA GLU A 61 -5.81 10.33 -12.76
C GLU A 61 -5.99 10.29 -11.23
N LYS A 62 -6.05 9.08 -10.64
CA LYS A 62 -6.18 8.91 -9.20
C LYS A 62 -4.91 9.33 -8.47
N LEU A 63 -3.74 8.90 -8.95
CA LEU A 63 -2.45 9.28 -8.39
C LEU A 63 -2.17 10.77 -8.52
N GLU A 64 -2.52 11.38 -9.66
CA GLU A 64 -2.43 12.82 -9.86
C GLU A 64 -3.31 13.57 -8.85
N GLY A 65 -4.53 13.08 -8.58
CA GLY A 65 -5.43 13.63 -7.57
C GLY A 65 -4.92 13.49 -6.13
N MET A 66 -3.88 12.70 -5.92
CA MET A 66 -3.18 12.49 -4.65
C MET A 66 -1.78 13.12 -4.65
N ASP A 67 -1.47 14.02 -5.58
CA ASP A 67 -0.15 14.64 -5.75
C ASP A 67 1.00 13.63 -5.91
N TRP A 68 0.71 12.43 -6.42
CA TRP A 68 1.65 11.31 -6.56
C TRP A 68 2.32 10.89 -5.24
N ASP A 69 1.57 10.88 -4.15
CA ASP A 69 2.06 10.55 -2.81
C ASP A 69 1.18 9.48 -2.16
N VAL A 70 1.79 8.34 -1.78
CA VAL A 70 1.16 7.22 -1.09
C VAL A 70 2.20 6.52 -0.20
N ASP A 71 1.79 5.89 0.87
CA ASP A 71 2.75 5.22 1.76
C ASP A 71 3.17 3.84 1.21
N VAL A 72 2.21 3.08 0.69
CA VAL A 72 2.44 1.70 0.24
C VAL A 72 1.82 1.46 -1.14
N VAL A 73 2.55 0.74 -1.99
CA VAL A 73 2.05 0.27 -3.28
C VAL A 73 2.01 -1.25 -3.30
N LEU A 74 0.88 -1.82 -3.76
CA LEU A 74 0.72 -3.25 -3.98
C LEU A 74 0.48 -3.51 -5.46
N THR A 75 1.38 -4.27 -6.10
CA THR A 75 1.22 -4.66 -7.50
C THR A 75 1.38 -6.16 -7.70
N HIS A 76 0.95 -6.70 -8.85
CA HIS A 76 1.25 -8.07 -9.18
C HIS A 76 2.70 -8.21 -9.72
N THR A 77 3.10 -7.36 -10.67
CA THR A 77 4.47 -7.31 -11.21
C THR A 77 5.23 -6.07 -10.73
N ALA A 78 6.51 -5.96 -11.05
CA ALA A 78 7.36 -4.83 -10.65
C ALA A 78 7.55 -3.82 -11.80
N PRO A 79 7.96 -2.57 -11.51
CA PRO A 79 8.49 -1.67 -12.51
C PRO A 79 9.68 -2.30 -13.27
N LEU A 80 9.80 -2.05 -14.57
CA LEU A 80 10.76 -2.72 -15.47
C LEU A 80 12.20 -2.64 -14.98
N LYS A 81 12.61 -1.51 -14.46
CA LYS A 81 14.00 -1.29 -13.96
C LYS A 81 14.36 -2.17 -12.76
N TYR A 82 13.38 -2.74 -12.08
CA TYR A 82 13.58 -3.64 -10.94
C TYR A 82 13.38 -5.11 -11.29
N GLU A 83 13.13 -5.46 -12.56
CA GLU A 83 12.95 -6.86 -12.97
C GLU A 83 14.12 -7.74 -12.49
N PRO A 84 13.84 -8.84 -11.76
CA PRO A 84 14.86 -9.76 -11.28
C PRO A 84 15.32 -10.71 -12.39
N THR A 85 16.07 -10.17 -13.35
CA THR A 85 16.47 -10.90 -14.59
C THR A 85 17.24 -12.18 -14.32
N GLU A 86 17.89 -12.31 -13.18
CA GLU A 86 18.66 -13.49 -12.77
C GLU A 86 17.78 -14.71 -12.45
N VAL A 87 16.48 -14.51 -12.21
CA VAL A 87 15.53 -15.62 -11.95
C VAL A 87 14.67 -15.96 -13.17
N PHE A 88 14.88 -15.30 -14.28
CA PHE A 88 14.11 -15.57 -15.49
C PHE A 88 14.32 -17.00 -15.99
N LEU A 89 13.23 -17.61 -16.45
CA LEU A 89 13.27 -18.97 -16.99
C LEU A 89 14.12 -19.02 -18.27
N PRO A 90 15.20 -19.83 -18.30
CA PRO A 90 16.17 -19.82 -19.42
C PRO A 90 15.54 -20.22 -20.78
N MET A 91 14.41 -20.93 -20.75
CA MET A 91 13.72 -21.40 -21.97
C MET A 91 12.72 -20.38 -22.52
N ILE A 92 12.49 -19.29 -21.84
CA ILE A 92 11.59 -18.22 -22.29
C ILE A 92 12.41 -17.17 -23.04
N ASN A 93 12.05 -16.96 -24.31
CA ASN A 93 12.64 -15.89 -25.10
C ASN A 93 12.05 -14.54 -24.63
N GLN A 94 12.83 -13.78 -23.88
CA GLN A 94 12.41 -12.50 -23.31
C GLN A 94 11.99 -11.46 -24.37
N SER A 95 12.46 -11.58 -25.62
CA SER A 95 12.03 -10.68 -26.70
C SER A 95 10.58 -10.91 -27.14
N THR A 96 9.94 -11.99 -26.71
CA THR A 96 8.54 -12.31 -27.01
C THR A 96 7.59 -12.04 -25.84
N VAL A 97 8.14 -11.62 -24.70
CA VAL A 97 7.36 -11.24 -23.50
C VAL A 97 6.90 -9.80 -23.66
N ASP A 98 5.60 -9.60 -23.53
CA ASP A 98 5.03 -8.24 -23.51
C ASP A 98 5.28 -7.62 -22.14
N LYS A 99 6.05 -6.55 -22.11
CA LYS A 99 6.44 -5.82 -20.89
C LYS A 99 5.72 -4.47 -20.77
N ALA A 100 4.58 -4.33 -21.41
CA ALA A 100 3.85 -3.07 -21.41
C ALA A 100 3.39 -2.65 -20.01
N THR A 101 3.08 -3.59 -19.13
CA THR A 101 2.71 -3.31 -17.74
C THR A 101 3.92 -2.84 -16.94
N GLU A 102 5.05 -3.54 -17.03
CA GLU A 102 6.29 -3.19 -16.31
C GLU A 102 6.86 -1.83 -16.76
N GLN A 103 6.79 -1.54 -18.08
CA GLN A 103 7.20 -0.24 -18.63
C GLN A 103 6.32 0.90 -18.14
N TRP A 104 5.02 0.65 -18.06
CA TRP A 104 4.08 1.63 -17.53
C TRP A 104 4.29 1.85 -16.01
N LEU A 105 4.52 0.79 -15.24
CA LEU A 105 4.86 0.89 -13.82
C LEU A 105 6.17 1.66 -13.59
N ASP A 106 7.16 1.57 -14.50
CA ASP A 106 8.35 2.43 -14.46
C ASP A 106 7.98 3.91 -14.52
N SER A 107 7.06 4.28 -15.42
CA SER A 107 6.63 5.68 -15.57
C SER A 107 5.84 6.20 -14.37
N ILE A 108 5.14 5.32 -13.67
CA ILE A 108 4.49 5.64 -12.39
C ILE A 108 5.53 5.83 -11.30
N GLU A 109 6.45 4.86 -11.15
CA GLU A 109 7.45 4.87 -10.09
C GLU A 109 8.42 6.06 -10.20
N ASP A 110 8.71 6.53 -11.42
CA ASP A 110 9.52 7.74 -11.66
C ASP A 110 8.90 9.04 -11.09
N GLN A 111 7.61 9.04 -10.82
CA GLN A 111 6.87 10.21 -10.33
C GLN A 111 6.38 10.04 -8.90
N LEU A 112 6.20 8.79 -8.45
CA LEU A 112 5.52 8.46 -7.22
C LEU A 112 6.43 8.59 -5.99
N TYR A 113 5.97 9.32 -4.99
CA TYR A 113 6.52 9.28 -3.64
C TYR A 113 5.87 8.13 -2.89
N TYR A 114 6.67 7.20 -2.33
CA TYR A 114 6.20 6.04 -1.56
C TYR A 114 7.29 5.53 -0.63
N ASP A 115 6.90 4.80 0.41
CA ASP A 115 7.84 4.22 1.37
C ASP A 115 8.12 2.76 1.08
N ARG A 116 7.11 2.03 0.61
CA ARG A 116 7.22 0.59 0.38
C ARG A 116 6.41 0.16 -0.84
N TRP A 117 6.98 -0.73 -1.64
CA TRP A 117 6.29 -1.34 -2.77
C TRP A 117 6.39 -2.85 -2.70
N TYR A 118 5.28 -3.55 -2.65
CA TYR A 118 5.22 -5.01 -2.65
C TYR A 118 4.76 -5.52 -4.01
N CYS A 119 5.45 -6.55 -4.52
CA CYS A 119 5.08 -7.21 -5.77
C CYS A 119 5.40 -8.71 -5.72
N GLY A 120 4.76 -9.49 -6.60
CA GLY A 120 4.95 -10.92 -6.76
C GLY A 120 5.50 -11.29 -8.13
N HIS A 121 4.74 -12.13 -8.86
CA HIS A 121 4.93 -12.53 -10.25
C HIS A 121 6.20 -13.36 -10.54
N TYR A 122 7.37 -12.91 -10.13
CA TYR A 122 8.69 -13.50 -10.50
C TYR A 122 9.09 -14.71 -9.66
N HIS A 123 8.28 -15.17 -8.73
CA HIS A 123 8.55 -16.30 -7.84
C HIS A 123 9.91 -16.20 -7.14
N THR A 124 10.27 -15.03 -6.69
CA THR A 124 11.48 -14.75 -5.91
C THR A 124 11.13 -13.92 -4.67
N ALA A 125 11.85 -14.16 -3.58
CA ALA A 125 11.75 -13.38 -2.36
C ALA A 125 13.04 -12.59 -2.21
N LYS A 126 12.98 -11.27 -2.46
CA LYS A 126 14.12 -10.36 -2.32
C LYS A 126 13.66 -8.92 -2.19
N LYS A 127 14.56 -8.08 -1.70
CA LYS A 127 14.35 -6.64 -1.63
C LYS A 127 15.36 -5.91 -2.50
N ILE A 128 14.88 -4.96 -3.29
CA ILE A 128 15.70 -4.04 -4.07
C ILE A 128 15.20 -2.63 -3.74
N ASP A 129 16.01 -1.83 -3.05
CA ASP A 129 15.63 -0.51 -2.57
C ASP A 129 14.31 -0.55 -1.76
N LYS A 130 13.28 0.14 -2.18
CA LYS A 130 11.94 0.15 -1.55
C LYS A 130 11.02 -0.97 -2.07
N ILE A 131 11.44 -1.73 -3.10
CA ILE A 131 10.65 -2.79 -3.73
C ILE A 131 10.90 -4.12 -3.02
N GLN A 132 9.84 -4.73 -2.51
CA GLN A 132 9.84 -6.05 -1.88
C GLN A 132 9.14 -7.06 -2.77
N PHE A 133 9.91 -8.03 -3.30
CA PHE A 133 9.38 -9.18 -4.01
C PHE A 133 8.91 -10.24 -3.01
N MET A 134 7.68 -10.72 -3.17
CA MET A 134 7.03 -11.68 -2.28
C MET A 134 6.84 -13.02 -2.99
N TYR A 135 7.30 -14.11 -2.36
CA TYR A 135 7.10 -15.46 -2.88
C TYR A 135 7.16 -16.51 -1.76
N ASN A 136 6.09 -17.28 -1.60
CA ASN A 136 5.98 -18.36 -0.60
C ASN A 136 6.33 -17.91 0.84
N ASP A 137 6.12 -16.64 1.13
CA ASP A 137 6.47 -16.03 2.40
C ASP A 137 5.44 -14.99 2.77
N PHE A 138 5.52 -14.46 3.98
CA PHE A 138 4.73 -13.34 4.47
C PHE A 138 5.66 -12.34 5.16
N ASP A 139 5.24 -11.08 5.16
CA ASP A 139 5.93 -10.01 5.86
C ASP A 139 4.93 -9.27 6.76
N LYS A 140 5.44 -8.65 7.82
CA LYS A 140 4.61 -7.75 8.62
C LYS A 140 4.35 -6.51 7.78
N PHE A 141 3.06 -6.20 7.58
CA PHE A 141 2.69 -4.96 6.91
C PHE A 141 3.20 -3.78 7.74
N PRO A 142 3.77 -2.73 7.13
CA PRO A 142 4.28 -1.58 7.87
C PRO A 142 3.16 -0.92 8.69
N GLU A 143 3.56 -0.31 9.77
CA GLU A 143 2.71 0.52 10.61
C GLU A 143 3.13 1.97 10.41
N ASN A 144 2.20 2.90 10.55
CA ASN A 144 2.53 4.32 10.57
C ASN A 144 3.34 4.59 11.85
N GLU A 145 4.64 4.88 11.71
CA GLU A 145 5.51 5.18 12.84
C GLU A 145 5.19 6.55 13.46
N ASP A 146 4.47 7.41 12.72
CA ASP A 146 3.97 8.69 13.23
C ASP A 146 2.76 8.52 14.17
N GLY A 147 2.28 7.28 14.31
CA GLY A 147 1.18 6.89 15.20
C GLY A 147 1.64 6.32 16.54
N GLU A 148 2.84 6.64 17.05
CA GLU A 148 3.02 6.73 18.49
C GLU A 148 2.12 7.89 18.95
N ILE A 149 0.86 7.56 19.23
CA ILE A 149 0.05 8.36 20.11
C ILE A 149 0.86 8.35 21.42
N ASP A 150 1.61 9.40 21.67
CA ASP A 150 2.06 9.65 23.03
C ASP A 150 0.82 9.46 23.91
N ASP A 151 0.92 8.68 25.00
CA ASP A 151 -0.17 8.52 25.97
C ASP A 151 -0.70 9.89 26.43
N GLU A 152 0.05 10.97 26.21
CA GLU A 152 -0.33 12.36 26.37
C GLU A 152 -1.41 12.82 25.35
N ASP A 153 -1.40 12.31 24.09
CA ASP A 153 -2.41 12.65 23.08
C ASP A 153 -3.73 11.89 23.27
N GLU A 154 -3.73 10.71 23.92
CA GLU A 154 -4.95 9.96 24.24
C GLU A 154 -5.83 10.74 25.21
N LEU A 155 -5.22 11.46 26.16
CA LEU A 155 -5.94 12.37 27.08
C LEU A 155 -6.48 13.61 26.35
N CYS A 156 -5.76 14.16 25.37
CA CYS A 156 -6.21 15.26 24.53
C CYS A 156 -7.35 14.85 23.58
N TYR A 157 -7.35 13.59 23.10
CA TYR A 157 -8.43 13.06 22.28
C TYR A 157 -9.74 12.92 23.08
N GLU A 158 -9.71 12.42 24.30
CA GLU A 158 -10.89 12.37 25.18
C GLU A 158 -11.42 13.76 25.52
N CYS A 159 -10.54 14.74 25.77
CA CYS A 159 -10.94 16.13 25.98
C CYS A 159 -11.59 16.77 24.74
N SER A 160 -11.14 16.45 23.53
CA SER A 160 -11.71 16.97 22.28
C SER A 160 -13.13 16.46 22.00
N LEU A 161 -13.49 15.28 22.51
CA LEU A 161 -14.84 14.71 22.38
C LEU A 161 -15.89 15.46 23.18
N TYR A 162 -15.50 16.21 24.22
CA TYR A 162 -16.43 16.99 25.05
C TYR A 162 -16.54 18.46 24.66
N GLY A 163 -15.82 18.90 23.63
CA GLY A 163 -16.10 20.15 22.89
C GLY A 163 -15.62 21.46 23.50
N ASP A 164 -14.95 21.49 24.67
CA ASP A 164 -14.48 22.72 25.33
C ASP A 164 -13.15 22.62 26.08
N ASN A 165 -12.31 21.63 25.83
CA ASN A 165 -10.98 21.47 26.43
C ASN A 165 -10.93 21.67 27.95
N SER A 166 -11.99 21.29 28.65
CA SER A 166 -12.09 21.41 30.10
C SER A 166 -12.50 20.08 30.75
N TYR A 167 -11.97 19.83 31.94
CA TYR A 167 -12.32 18.66 32.76
C TYR A 167 -12.65 19.11 34.22
N LEU A 168 -13.31 18.23 34.96
CA LEU A 168 -13.56 18.45 36.38
C LEU A 168 -12.38 17.91 37.20
N ASP A 169 -11.80 18.75 38.04
CA ASP A 169 -10.77 18.33 38.97
C ASP A 169 -11.36 17.49 40.15
N GLU A 170 -10.49 17.02 41.02
CA GLU A 170 -10.89 16.23 42.22
C GLU A 170 -11.83 16.94 43.20
N ASN A 171 -11.95 18.26 43.06
CA ASN A 171 -12.84 19.11 43.87
C ASN A 171 -14.16 19.42 43.13
N GLY A 172 -14.32 18.95 41.86
CA GLY A 172 -15.47 19.20 41.05
C GLY A 172 -15.48 20.58 40.38
N GLU A 173 -14.34 21.26 40.26
CA GLU A 173 -14.17 22.52 39.55
C GLU A 173 -13.72 22.28 38.11
N TRP A 174 -14.28 23.07 37.14
CA TRP A 174 -13.90 22.99 35.73
C TRP A 174 -12.52 23.64 35.51
N VAL A 175 -11.57 22.88 34.99
CA VAL A 175 -10.20 23.32 34.65
C VAL A 175 -9.98 23.17 33.15
N ASN A 176 -9.26 24.12 32.57
CA ASN A 176 -8.91 24.08 31.15
C ASN A 176 -7.79 23.04 30.92
N CYS A 177 -8.05 22.04 30.14
CA CYS A 177 -7.15 20.91 29.87
C CYS A 177 -5.75 21.35 29.37
N CYS A 178 -5.69 22.38 28.52
CA CYS A 178 -4.42 22.82 27.92
C CYS A 178 -3.53 23.66 28.89
N LEU A 179 -4.10 24.30 29.89
CA LEU A 179 -3.34 25.16 30.80
C LEU A 179 -3.12 24.54 32.19
N ASP A 180 -4.06 23.70 32.64
CA ASP A 180 -4.08 23.13 33.97
C ASP A 180 -4.04 21.60 34.01
N CYS A 181 -3.68 20.94 32.89
CA CYS A 181 -3.59 19.47 32.79
C CYS A 181 -2.63 18.94 33.88
N PRO A 182 -3.04 17.97 34.72
CA PRO A 182 -2.19 17.39 35.75
C PRO A 182 -0.86 16.84 35.21
N LEU A 183 -0.81 16.42 33.94
CA LEU A 183 0.39 15.92 33.26
C LEU A 183 1.41 17.06 33.00
N ASN A 184 0.96 18.31 32.78
CA ASN A 184 1.86 19.46 32.63
C ASN A 184 2.54 19.88 33.93
N ARG A 185 2.04 19.43 35.09
CA ARG A 185 2.64 19.77 36.42
C ARG A 185 3.73 18.78 36.83
N MET A 186 3.91 17.66 36.14
CA MET A 186 4.95 16.67 36.48
C MET A 186 6.34 17.04 35.97
N ASN A 187 6.47 18.06 35.12
CA ASN A 187 7.74 18.48 34.54
C ASN A 187 8.37 19.74 35.19
N ASP A 188 7.78 20.31 36.24
CA ASP A 188 8.29 21.51 36.86
C ASP A 188 9.04 21.30 38.21
N ASP A 189 9.27 20.04 38.60
CA ASP A 189 10.06 19.70 39.80
C ASP A 189 11.27 18.82 39.46
N ASP A 190 12.34 19.47 38.88
CA ASP A 190 13.74 19.07 39.03
C ASP A 190 14.70 20.25 38.75
#